data_f7bf3ca8eab3a56accb5496e31be1d07
#
_entry.id   f7bf3ca8eab3a56accb5496e31be1d07
#
_cell.length_a   1.000
_cell.length_b   1.000
_cell.length_c   1.000
_cell.angle_alpha   90.00
_cell.angle_beta   90.00
_cell.angle_gamma   90.00
#
_symmetry.space_group_name_H-M   'P 1'
#
loop_
_entity.id
_entity.type
_entity.pdbx_description
1 polymer ?
#
loop_
_entity_poly.entity_id
_entity_poly.type
_entity_poly.pdbx_seq_one_letter_code
_entity_poly.pdbx_strand_id
1 'polypeptide(L)'
;ESPRRDPLASDERQRAIGDVYAALDRACGELRAAYGEDALCLVVSDHGMGGASDFIVHLNRFLAEEGFLLRRQRRGTRLDSAARLARDFALRWLPASWLQKLFRRARGTAGLLESAARFGGLRWSQTLAFSEEVNTQPGVWINLAGREENGCVAPEEYAAVRARLIERLLA
;
A
#
# COMPACT_ATOMS: atom_id res chain seq x y z
N GLU A 1 17.63 14.71 -2.26
CA GLU A 1 18.33 13.60 -2.94
C GLU A 1 18.04 12.31 -2.21
N SER A 2 17.80 11.20 -2.94
CA SER A 2 17.58 9.89 -2.32
C SER A 2 18.86 9.39 -1.64
N PRO A 3 18.81 8.87 -0.40
CA PRO A 3 19.97 8.26 0.25
C PRO A 3 20.49 7.02 -0.50
N ARG A 4 19.68 6.48 -1.44
CA ARG A 4 20.06 5.35 -2.32
C ARG A 4 20.61 5.79 -3.66
N ARG A 5 20.89 7.08 -3.86
CA ARG A 5 21.52 7.54 -5.08
C ARG A 5 22.92 6.92 -5.18
N ASP A 6 23.15 6.16 -6.24
CA ASP A 6 24.46 5.63 -6.57
C ASP A 6 25.27 6.74 -7.28
N PRO A 7 26.33 7.30 -6.66
CA PRO A 7 27.14 8.32 -7.28
C PRO A 7 28.00 7.79 -8.44
N LEU A 8 28.14 6.45 -8.53
CA LEU A 8 28.89 5.77 -9.60
C LEU A 8 27.97 5.28 -10.74
N ALA A 9 26.67 5.61 -10.67
CA ALA A 9 25.75 5.28 -11.75
C ALA A 9 26.20 5.97 -13.06
N SER A 10 25.95 5.29 -14.20
CA SER A 10 26.27 5.86 -15.51
C SER A 10 25.57 7.21 -15.71
N ASP A 11 26.17 8.10 -16.51
CA ASP A 11 25.61 9.42 -16.85
C ASP A 11 24.18 9.33 -17.40
N GLU A 12 23.87 8.25 -18.15
CA GLU A 12 22.53 7.97 -18.64
C GLU A 12 21.53 7.80 -17.50
N ARG A 13 21.85 7.00 -16.47
CA ARG A 13 21.00 6.83 -15.28
C ARG A 13 20.85 8.11 -14.46
N GLN A 14 21.91 8.89 -14.36
CA GLN A 14 21.87 10.16 -13.61
C GLN A 14 20.97 11.18 -14.29
N ARG A 15 20.89 11.18 -15.64
CA ARG A 15 20.07 12.10 -16.44
C ARG A 15 18.65 11.59 -16.70
N ALA A 16 18.36 10.30 -16.50
CA ALA A 16 17.10 9.66 -16.90
C ALA A 16 15.84 10.41 -16.41
N ILE A 17 15.83 10.89 -15.16
CA ILE A 17 14.72 11.67 -14.62
C ILE A 17 14.58 13.00 -15.37
N GLY A 18 15.68 13.72 -15.57
CA GLY A 18 15.67 14.98 -16.32
C GLY A 18 15.21 14.82 -17.75
N ASP A 19 15.62 13.75 -18.42
CA ASP A 19 15.21 13.42 -19.79
C ASP A 19 13.71 13.14 -19.89
N VAL A 20 13.14 12.44 -18.90
CA VAL A 20 11.68 12.22 -18.82
C VAL A 20 10.93 13.54 -18.63
N TYR A 21 11.40 14.40 -17.71
CA TYR A 21 10.77 15.72 -17.51
C TYR A 21 10.85 16.59 -18.77
N ALA A 22 11.99 16.60 -19.46
CA ALA A 22 12.14 17.31 -20.72
C ALA A 22 11.22 16.78 -21.84
N ALA A 23 10.97 15.46 -21.86
CA ALA A 23 10.03 14.87 -22.80
C ALA A 23 8.58 15.24 -22.48
N LEU A 24 8.21 15.24 -21.20
CA LEU A 24 6.88 15.68 -20.74
C LEU A 24 6.65 17.16 -21.02
N ASP A 25 7.64 18.00 -20.78
CA ASP A 25 7.55 19.44 -21.05
C ASP A 25 7.30 19.73 -22.54
N ARG A 26 8.01 19.04 -23.43
CA ARG A 26 7.75 19.13 -24.88
C ARG A 26 6.33 18.69 -25.23
N ALA A 27 5.85 17.57 -24.70
CA ALA A 27 4.50 17.09 -24.95
C ALA A 27 3.43 18.06 -24.44
N CYS A 28 3.63 18.68 -23.28
CA CYS A 28 2.76 19.73 -22.76
C CYS A 28 2.76 20.97 -23.68
N GLY A 29 3.91 21.35 -24.20
CA GLY A 29 4.04 22.45 -25.17
C GLY A 29 3.28 22.17 -26.47
N GLU A 30 3.40 20.97 -27.02
CA GLU A 30 2.66 20.53 -28.22
C GLU A 30 1.15 20.54 -28.00
N LEU A 31 0.68 20.03 -26.86
CA LEU A 31 -0.74 20.07 -26.48
C LEU A 31 -1.25 21.49 -26.36
N ARG A 32 -0.51 22.37 -25.67
CA ARG A 32 -0.88 23.79 -25.53
C ARG A 32 -0.97 24.48 -26.89
N ALA A 33 -0.01 24.25 -27.78
CA ALA A 33 -0.02 24.79 -29.13
C ALA A 33 -1.23 24.31 -29.94
N ALA A 34 -1.63 23.05 -29.79
CA ALA A 34 -2.78 22.47 -30.47
C ALA A 34 -4.11 23.02 -29.98
N TYR A 35 -4.23 23.38 -28.69
CA TYR A 35 -5.44 23.97 -28.11
C TYR A 35 -5.58 25.49 -28.35
N GLY A 36 -4.49 26.19 -28.67
CA GLY A 36 -4.45 27.61 -28.90
C GLY A 36 -4.17 28.48 -27.67
N GLU A 37 -3.88 29.75 -27.90
CA GLU A 37 -3.44 30.70 -26.86
C GLU A 37 -4.53 31.03 -25.83
N ASP A 38 -5.80 30.93 -26.21
CA ASP A 38 -6.94 31.22 -25.34
C ASP A 38 -7.25 30.08 -24.34
N ALA A 39 -6.56 28.94 -24.42
CA ALA A 39 -6.78 27.83 -23.53
C ALA A 39 -6.11 28.03 -22.15
N LEU A 40 -6.91 27.92 -21.10
CA LEU A 40 -6.39 27.89 -19.74
C LEU A 40 -5.63 26.56 -19.48
N CYS A 41 -4.34 26.65 -19.17
CA CYS A 41 -3.52 25.51 -18.81
C CYS A 41 -3.27 25.50 -17.29
N LEU A 42 -3.67 24.43 -16.62
CA LEU A 42 -3.43 24.21 -15.19
C LEU A 42 -2.46 23.04 -15.01
N VAL A 43 -1.38 23.27 -14.29
CA VAL A 43 -0.46 22.22 -13.84
C VAL A 43 -0.74 21.95 -12.37
N VAL A 44 -1.18 20.74 -12.08
CA VAL A 44 -1.54 20.34 -10.71
C VAL A 44 -0.76 19.10 -10.30
N SER A 45 -0.44 18.99 -9.01
CA SER A 45 0.15 17.80 -8.41
C SER A 45 -0.56 17.54 -7.09
N ASP A 46 -0.92 16.28 -6.85
CA ASP A 46 -1.54 15.83 -5.61
C ASP A 46 -0.50 15.58 -4.50
N HIS A 47 0.75 15.31 -4.88
CA HIS A 47 1.87 15.13 -3.96
C HIS A 47 3.21 15.38 -4.64
N GLY A 48 4.25 15.58 -3.84
CA GLY A 48 5.62 15.61 -4.31
C GLY A 48 6.22 14.20 -4.45
N MET A 49 7.48 14.15 -4.91
CA MET A 49 8.27 12.91 -4.96
C MET A 49 9.48 13.05 -4.04
N GLY A 50 9.74 12.00 -3.26
CA GLY A 50 10.94 11.87 -2.43
C GLY A 50 11.66 10.56 -2.69
N GLY A 51 12.85 10.41 -2.13
CA GLY A 51 13.55 9.14 -2.14
C GLY A 51 12.81 8.09 -1.32
N ALA A 52 12.86 6.82 -1.74
CA ALA A 52 12.33 5.72 -0.96
C ALA A 52 13.06 5.63 0.40
N SER A 53 12.30 5.42 1.47
CA SER A 53 12.86 5.16 2.80
C SER A 53 13.49 3.77 2.86
N ASP A 54 14.50 3.61 3.71
CA ASP A 54 15.07 2.31 4.07
C ASP A 54 14.25 1.60 5.17
N PHE A 55 13.25 2.29 5.71
CA PHE A 55 12.37 1.77 6.74
C PHE A 55 11.00 1.41 6.17
N ILE A 56 10.48 0.25 6.61
CA ILE A 56 9.12 -0.21 6.35
C ILE A 56 8.39 -0.24 7.69
N VAL A 57 7.29 0.50 7.78
CA VAL A 57 6.42 0.48 8.96
C VAL A 57 5.30 -0.52 8.73
N HIS A 58 5.23 -1.55 9.59
CA HIS A 58 4.14 -2.54 9.59
C HIS A 58 3.04 -2.10 10.56
N LEU A 59 2.15 -1.22 10.11
CA LEU A 59 1.10 -0.62 10.95
C LEU A 59 0.21 -1.67 11.61
N ASN A 60 -0.22 -2.71 10.91
CA ASN A 60 -1.07 -3.76 11.50
C ASN A 60 -0.35 -4.59 12.55
N ARG A 61 0.98 -4.70 12.47
CA ARG A 61 1.77 -5.32 13.52
C ARG A 61 1.80 -4.44 14.77
N PHE A 62 2.10 -3.16 14.60
CA PHE A 62 2.07 -2.17 15.67
C PHE A 62 0.69 -2.14 16.35
N LEU A 63 -0.39 -2.03 15.58
CA LEU A 63 -1.76 -2.03 16.09
C LEU A 63 -2.10 -3.31 16.87
N ALA A 64 -1.53 -4.45 16.48
CA ALA A 64 -1.71 -5.70 17.21
C ALA A 64 -0.92 -5.73 18.51
N GLU A 65 0.31 -5.24 18.53
CA GLU A 65 1.15 -5.11 19.73
C GLU A 65 0.54 -4.15 20.76
N GLU A 66 -0.10 -3.06 20.28
CA GLU A 66 -0.78 -2.05 21.09
C GLU A 66 -2.23 -2.43 21.46
N GLY A 67 -2.71 -3.61 21.04
CA GLY A 67 -4.04 -4.09 21.41
C GLY A 67 -5.21 -3.46 20.66
N PHE A 68 -4.95 -2.69 19.59
CA PHE A 68 -6.00 -2.14 18.72
C PHE A 68 -6.51 -3.15 17.70
N LEU A 69 -5.67 -4.12 17.32
CA LEU A 69 -5.99 -5.12 16.31
C LEU A 69 -5.83 -6.53 16.89
N LEU A 70 -6.89 -7.32 16.82
CA LEU A 70 -6.89 -8.69 17.33
C LEU A 70 -6.87 -9.69 16.18
N ARG A 71 -5.86 -10.55 16.19
CA ARG A 71 -5.74 -11.67 15.24
C ARG A 71 -6.29 -12.96 15.85
N ARG A 72 -6.97 -13.75 15.04
CA ARG A 72 -7.22 -15.15 15.39
C ARG A 72 -5.88 -15.85 15.48
N GLN A 73 -5.62 -16.55 16.58
CA GLN A 73 -4.51 -17.50 16.62
C GLN A 73 -4.78 -18.59 15.57
N ARG A 74 -4.15 -18.44 14.40
CA ARG A 74 -4.11 -19.53 13.44
C ARG A 74 -3.23 -20.61 14.04
N ARG A 75 -3.83 -21.66 14.57
CA ARG A 75 -3.13 -22.94 14.69
C ARG A 75 -2.77 -23.29 13.24
N GLY A 76 -1.46 -23.21 12.92
CA GLY A 76 -0.97 -23.50 11.58
C GLY A 76 -1.44 -24.90 11.17
N THR A 77 -2.33 -24.95 10.21
CA THR A 77 -2.78 -26.21 9.65
C THR A 77 -1.69 -26.73 8.71
N ARG A 78 -1.60 -28.05 8.55
CA ARG A 78 -0.67 -28.67 7.58
C ARG A 78 -0.90 -28.11 6.17
N LEU A 79 -2.12 -27.65 5.85
CA LEU A 79 -2.49 -26.95 4.61
C LEU A 79 -1.81 -25.59 4.46
N ASP A 80 -1.66 -24.83 5.54
CA ASP A 80 -0.96 -23.52 5.49
C ASP A 80 0.55 -23.71 5.19
N SER A 81 1.14 -24.77 5.71
CA SER A 81 2.53 -25.14 5.44
C SER A 81 2.72 -25.61 4.01
N ALA A 82 1.81 -26.43 3.49
CA ALA A 82 1.83 -26.89 2.10
C ALA A 82 1.63 -25.74 1.09
N ALA A 83 0.71 -24.81 1.39
CA ALA A 83 0.48 -23.62 0.55
C ALA A 83 1.71 -22.68 0.51
N ARG A 84 2.42 -22.52 1.64
CA ARG A 84 3.68 -21.76 1.67
C ARG A 84 4.77 -22.43 0.84
N LEU A 85 4.97 -23.75 1.02
CA LEU A 85 5.94 -24.52 0.25
C LEU A 85 5.64 -24.48 -1.25
N ALA A 86 4.37 -24.63 -1.64
CA ALA A 86 3.95 -24.55 -3.04
C ALA A 86 4.21 -23.15 -3.62
N ARG A 87 3.92 -22.08 -2.86
CA ARG A 87 4.22 -20.70 -3.26
C ARG A 87 5.72 -20.48 -3.43
N ASP A 88 6.51 -20.89 -2.44
CA ASP A 88 7.96 -20.67 -2.45
C ASP A 88 8.62 -21.49 -3.57
N PHE A 89 8.11 -22.68 -3.85
CA PHE A 89 8.50 -23.49 -5.00
C PHE A 89 8.14 -22.80 -6.32
N ALA A 90 6.89 -22.28 -6.45
CA ALA A 90 6.44 -21.60 -7.65
C ALA A 90 7.27 -20.32 -7.92
N LEU A 91 7.57 -19.52 -6.88
CA LEU A 91 8.39 -18.31 -7.01
C LEU A 91 9.85 -18.60 -7.37
N ARG A 92 10.36 -19.77 -6.97
CA ARG A 92 11.77 -20.15 -7.21
C ARG A 92 12.00 -20.82 -8.56
N TRP A 93 11.01 -21.54 -9.10
CA TRP A 93 11.20 -22.43 -10.24
C TRP A 93 10.36 -22.06 -11.47
N LEU A 94 9.32 -21.21 -11.34
CA LEU A 94 8.52 -20.80 -12.49
C LEU A 94 9.08 -19.53 -13.15
N PRO A 95 9.19 -19.51 -14.49
CA PRO A 95 9.59 -18.30 -15.21
C PRO A 95 8.64 -17.14 -14.94
N ALA A 96 9.17 -15.93 -14.83
CA ALA A 96 8.39 -14.71 -14.54
C ALA A 96 7.22 -14.49 -15.53
N SER A 97 7.37 -14.91 -16.78
CA SER A 97 6.32 -14.83 -17.81
C SER A 97 5.10 -15.73 -17.52
N TRP A 98 5.32 -16.88 -16.90
CA TRP A 98 4.23 -17.79 -16.49
C TRP A 98 3.50 -17.26 -15.26
N LEU A 99 4.24 -16.73 -14.29
CA LEU A 99 3.67 -16.06 -13.12
C LEU A 99 2.82 -14.87 -13.56
N GLN A 100 3.28 -14.03 -14.49
CA GLN A 100 2.50 -12.91 -15.01
C GLN A 100 1.22 -13.34 -15.74
N LYS A 101 1.26 -14.45 -16.50
CA LYS A 101 0.07 -15.01 -17.17
C LYS A 101 -0.94 -15.54 -16.15
N LEU A 102 -0.45 -16.21 -15.11
CA LEU A 102 -1.29 -16.72 -14.00
C LEU A 102 -1.94 -15.57 -13.24
N PHE A 103 -1.18 -14.53 -12.88
CA PHE A 103 -1.69 -13.33 -12.22
C PHE A 103 -2.70 -12.56 -13.09
N ARG A 104 -2.48 -12.48 -14.40
CA ARG A 104 -3.46 -11.85 -15.31
C ARG A 104 -4.78 -12.62 -15.38
N ARG A 105 -4.73 -13.95 -15.39
CA ARG A 105 -5.94 -14.80 -15.40
C ARG A 105 -6.69 -14.79 -14.07
N ALA A 106 -5.96 -14.61 -12.96
CA ALA A 106 -6.50 -14.59 -11.59
C ALA A 106 -6.93 -13.19 -11.13
N ARG A 107 -6.93 -12.16 -11.98
CA ARG A 107 -7.22 -10.77 -11.57
C ARG A 107 -8.54 -10.59 -10.82
N GLY A 108 -9.58 -11.33 -11.15
CA GLY A 108 -10.87 -11.26 -10.44
C GLY A 108 -10.85 -11.92 -9.06
N THR A 109 -10.04 -12.94 -8.85
CA THR A 109 -9.93 -13.68 -7.58
C THR A 109 -8.72 -13.22 -6.75
N ALA A 110 -7.72 -12.57 -7.38
CA ALA A 110 -6.52 -12.10 -6.71
C ALA A 110 -6.83 -11.06 -5.63
N GLY A 111 -7.76 -10.13 -5.87
CA GLY A 111 -8.19 -9.14 -4.88
C GLY A 111 -8.86 -9.77 -3.67
N LEU A 112 -9.72 -10.77 -3.88
CA LEU A 112 -10.37 -11.52 -2.80
C LEU A 112 -9.36 -12.35 -2.00
N LEU A 113 -8.40 -12.99 -2.67
CA LEU A 113 -7.34 -13.75 -2.02
C LEU A 113 -6.37 -12.85 -1.26
N GLU A 114 -6.05 -11.68 -1.81
CA GLU A 114 -5.22 -10.68 -1.17
C GLU A 114 -5.91 -10.09 0.07
N SER A 115 -7.18 -9.72 -0.04
CA SER A 115 -7.99 -9.26 1.08
C SER A 115 -8.12 -10.36 2.16
N ALA A 116 -8.38 -11.60 1.77
CA ALA A 116 -8.42 -12.72 2.69
C ALA A 116 -7.06 -13.01 3.33
N ALA A 117 -5.96 -12.82 2.62
CA ALA A 117 -4.61 -12.98 3.16
C ALA A 117 -4.25 -11.86 4.16
N ARG A 118 -4.66 -10.63 3.89
CA ARG A 118 -4.43 -9.46 4.76
C ARG A 118 -5.35 -9.47 5.99
N PHE A 119 -6.63 -9.70 5.79
CA PHE A 119 -7.68 -9.47 6.79
C PHE A 119 -8.38 -10.73 7.29
N GLY A 120 -8.26 -11.86 6.59
CA GLY A 120 -8.97 -13.11 6.92
C GLY A 120 -8.59 -13.75 8.27
N GLY A 121 -7.55 -13.24 8.91
CA GLY A 121 -7.11 -13.65 10.25
C GLY A 121 -7.54 -12.70 11.38
N LEU A 122 -8.33 -11.65 11.09
CA LEU A 122 -8.76 -10.67 12.08
C LEU A 122 -10.03 -11.12 12.80
N ARG A 123 -10.11 -10.75 14.07
CA ARG A 123 -11.34 -10.78 14.86
C ARG A 123 -12.01 -9.41 14.77
N TRP A 124 -12.75 -9.18 13.71
CA TRP A 124 -13.36 -7.88 13.43
C TRP A 124 -14.18 -7.32 14.57
N SER A 125 -15.00 -8.14 15.22
CA SER A 125 -15.83 -7.73 16.36
C SER A 125 -15.02 -7.29 17.61
N GLN A 126 -13.71 -7.41 17.60
CA GLN A 126 -12.80 -7.06 18.70
C GLN A 126 -11.61 -6.21 18.21
N THR A 127 -11.54 -5.90 16.93
CA THR A 127 -10.50 -5.07 16.33
C THR A 127 -10.97 -3.63 16.31
N LEU A 128 -10.35 -2.77 17.10
CA LEU A 128 -10.71 -1.36 17.23
C LEU A 128 -10.21 -0.52 16.06
N ALA A 129 -9.04 -0.88 15.53
CA ALA A 129 -8.41 -0.17 14.40
C ALA A 129 -7.58 -1.12 13.53
N PHE A 130 -7.47 -0.81 12.25
CA PHE A 130 -6.70 -1.55 11.26
C PHE A 130 -6.13 -0.64 10.19
N SER A 131 -5.15 -1.12 9.43
CA SER A 131 -4.60 -0.43 8.26
C SER A 131 -4.68 -1.33 7.03
N GLU A 132 -4.97 -0.74 5.88
CA GLU A 132 -4.88 -1.45 4.60
C GLU A 132 -3.42 -1.71 4.19
N GLU A 133 -2.45 -1.06 4.85
CA GLU A 133 -1.01 -1.14 4.55
C GLU A 133 -0.71 -0.87 3.07
N VAL A 134 -1.45 0.06 2.47
CA VAL A 134 -1.21 0.52 1.12
C VAL A 134 0.00 1.46 1.15
N ASN A 135 1.03 1.14 0.37
CA ASN A 135 2.31 1.83 0.39
C ASN A 135 2.24 3.32 0.05
N THR A 136 1.21 3.75 -0.67
CA THR A 136 1.08 5.13 -1.15
C THR A 136 0.39 6.06 -0.17
N GLN A 137 -0.46 5.54 0.71
CA GLN A 137 -1.21 6.31 1.69
C GLN A 137 -1.41 5.49 2.96
N PRO A 138 -0.42 5.48 3.86
CA PRO A 138 -0.55 4.77 5.13
C PRO A 138 -1.63 5.45 5.96
N GLY A 139 -2.77 4.77 6.12
CA GLY A 139 -3.89 5.23 6.92
C GLY A 139 -4.25 4.19 7.97
N VAL A 140 -4.82 4.65 9.09
CA VAL A 140 -5.41 3.78 10.11
C VAL A 140 -6.90 4.05 10.17
N TRP A 141 -7.67 3.00 9.98
CA TRP A 141 -9.12 3.01 10.05
C TRP A 141 -9.58 2.57 11.45
N ILE A 142 -10.43 3.36 12.07
CA ILE A 142 -11.14 2.95 13.29
C ILE A 142 -12.36 2.15 12.84
N ASN A 143 -12.52 0.96 13.40
CA ASN A 143 -13.58 0.00 13.05
C ASN A 143 -14.92 0.43 13.68
N LEU A 144 -15.54 1.44 13.09
CA LEU A 144 -16.71 2.14 13.61
C LEU A 144 -18.00 1.37 13.35
N ALA A 145 -18.80 1.17 14.38
CA ALA A 145 -20.14 0.59 14.28
C ALA A 145 -21.04 1.46 13.40
N GLY A 146 -21.78 0.83 12.51
CA GLY A 146 -22.68 1.51 11.57
C GLY A 146 -22.00 2.03 10.28
N ARG A 147 -20.66 2.16 10.26
CA ARG A 147 -19.88 2.46 9.05
C ARG A 147 -19.25 1.20 8.46
N GLU A 148 -18.59 0.42 9.32
CA GLU A 148 -17.99 -0.84 8.89
C GLU A 148 -18.97 -2.00 9.13
N GLU A 149 -18.99 -3.01 8.25
CA GLU A 149 -19.90 -4.16 8.33
C GLU A 149 -19.83 -4.89 9.68
N ASN A 150 -18.62 -5.02 10.22
CA ASN A 150 -18.35 -5.67 11.50
C ASN A 150 -17.73 -4.67 12.51
N GLY A 151 -18.16 -3.40 12.43
CA GLY A 151 -17.68 -2.34 13.31
C GLY A 151 -17.99 -2.60 14.78
N CYS A 152 -17.00 -2.40 15.65
CA CYS A 152 -17.14 -2.67 17.07
C CYS A 152 -16.94 -1.44 17.97
N VAL A 153 -16.45 -0.32 17.42
CA VAL A 153 -16.28 0.94 18.14
C VAL A 153 -17.60 1.72 18.06
N ALA A 154 -18.23 1.99 19.19
CA ALA A 154 -19.43 2.82 19.22
C ALA A 154 -19.12 4.26 18.80
N PRO A 155 -20.06 4.98 18.15
CA PRO A 155 -19.84 6.39 17.76
C PRO A 155 -19.37 7.29 18.90
N GLU A 156 -19.86 7.07 20.10
CA GLU A 156 -19.53 7.81 21.31
C GLU A 156 -18.08 7.56 21.75
N GLU A 157 -17.54 6.37 21.47
CA GLU A 157 -16.17 5.97 21.82
C GLU A 157 -15.13 6.37 20.76
N TYR A 158 -15.58 6.80 19.57
CA TYR A 158 -14.69 7.12 18.46
C TYR A 158 -13.59 8.10 18.82
N ALA A 159 -13.95 9.21 19.49
CA ALA A 159 -13.01 10.26 19.87
C ALA A 159 -11.95 9.74 20.86
N ALA A 160 -12.35 8.91 21.81
CA ALA A 160 -11.46 8.32 22.81
C ALA A 160 -10.49 7.30 22.18
N VAL A 161 -10.99 6.43 21.31
CA VAL A 161 -10.16 5.45 20.59
C VAL A 161 -9.15 6.17 19.69
N ARG A 162 -9.59 7.22 18.97
CA ARG A 162 -8.70 8.04 18.14
C ARG A 162 -7.60 8.72 18.96
N ALA A 163 -7.94 9.34 20.08
CA ALA A 163 -6.98 10.01 20.95
C ALA A 163 -5.92 9.02 21.47
N ARG A 164 -6.35 7.87 21.96
CA ARG A 164 -5.46 6.80 22.43
C ARG A 164 -4.54 6.29 21.30
N LEU A 165 -5.08 6.14 20.09
CA LEU A 165 -4.30 5.71 18.93
C LEU A 165 -3.20 6.72 18.57
N ILE A 166 -3.54 8.03 18.56
CA ILE A 166 -2.59 9.11 18.30
C ILE A 166 -1.49 9.14 19.36
N GLU A 167 -1.86 9.05 20.63
CA GLU A 167 -0.91 9.00 21.73
C GLU A 167 0.11 7.86 21.56
N ARG A 168 -0.37 6.66 21.19
CA ARG A 168 0.50 5.49 21.00
C ARG A 168 1.36 5.57 19.74
N LEU A 169 0.91 6.26 18.70
CA LEU A 169 1.69 6.49 17.49
C LEU A 169 2.80 7.54 17.67
N LEU A 170 2.64 8.44 18.64
CA LEU A 170 3.60 9.51 18.94
C LEU A 170 4.60 9.15 20.05
N ALA A 171 4.38 8.06 20.79
CA ALA A 171 5.24 7.58 21.87
C ALA A 171 6.45 6.81 21.31
#